data_9b49c35c130cf48b3062c3272e41f5c6
#
_entry.id   9b49c35c130cf48b3062c3272e41f5c6
#
_cell.length_a   1.000
_cell.length_b   1.000
_cell.length_c   1.000
_cell.angle_alpha   90.00
_cell.angle_beta   90.00
_cell.angle_gamma   90.00
#
_symmetry.space_group_name_H-M   'P 1'
#
loop_
_entity.id
_entity.type
_entity.pdbx_description
1 polymer ?
#
loop_
_entity_poly.entity_id
_entity_poly.type
_entity_poly.pdbx_seq_one_letter_code
_entity_poly.pdbx_strand_id
1 'polypeptide(L)'
;MYKRQVSETFAPGFGRNVLSGLPVSVDISSDVVYQAIIDSLHSIMDAIKVILERTPPELAADIIKDGVYFTGGTAQINNLEKFIKDETNLNVNIVEHPAESVVRGLMGVVSNPEFAKVAYTPTEKNFD
;
A
#
# COMPACT_ATOMS: atom_id res chain seq x y z
N MET A 1 15.21 -23.32 -5.35
CA MET A 1 16.07 -22.14 -5.18
C MET A 1 16.15 -21.37 -6.51
N TYR A 2 15.14 -20.56 -6.82
CA TYR A 2 15.10 -19.78 -8.07
C TYR A 2 15.74 -18.42 -7.80
N LYS A 3 16.99 -18.24 -8.23
CA LYS A 3 17.58 -16.90 -8.37
C LYS A 3 16.86 -16.21 -9.52
N ARG A 4 15.90 -15.34 -9.20
CA ARG A 4 15.34 -14.41 -10.15
C ARG A 4 16.42 -13.38 -10.47
N GLN A 5 16.89 -13.34 -11.71
CA GLN A 5 17.61 -12.18 -12.24
C GLN A 5 16.59 -11.04 -12.35
N VAL A 6 16.38 -10.32 -11.26
CA VAL A 6 15.82 -8.99 -11.32
C VAL A 6 16.97 -8.13 -11.82
N SER A 7 16.79 -7.47 -12.95
CA SER A 7 17.75 -6.48 -13.43
C SER A 7 17.87 -5.42 -12.33
N GLU A 8 19.02 -5.37 -11.67
CA GLU A 8 19.30 -4.40 -10.64
C GLU A 8 19.28 -3.00 -11.27
N THR A 9 18.37 -2.16 -10.78
CA THR A 9 18.25 -0.77 -11.23
C THR A 9 18.86 0.14 -10.18
N PHE A 10 19.47 1.22 -10.63
CA PHE A 10 20.11 2.21 -9.76
C PHE A 10 19.43 3.56 -9.93
N ALA A 11 19.30 4.30 -8.83
CA ALA A 11 18.84 5.67 -8.82
C ALA A 11 19.80 6.54 -8.00
N PRO A 12 20.13 7.76 -8.44
CA PRO A 12 21.00 8.66 -7.68
C PRO A 12 20.29 9.16 -6.43
N GLY A 13 20.88 8.90 -5.27
CA GLY A 13 20.53 9.51 -4.00
C GLY A 13 21.44 10.71 -3.71
N PHE A 14 20.87 11.83 -3.33
CA PHE A 14 21.61 13.03 -2.99
C PHE A 14 21.61 13.28 -1.48
N GLY A 15 22.77 13.56 -0.93
CA GLY A 15 22.93 13.77 0.50
C GLY A 15 24.14 14.61 0.84
N ARG A 16 24.52 14.62 2.09
CA ARG A 16 25.72 15.28 2.58
C ARG A 16 26.61 14.29 3.29
N ASN A 17 27.90 14.29 2.97
CA ASN A 17 28.89 13.50 3.68
C ASN A 17 29.00 13.99 5.13
N VAL A 18 28.83 13.08 6.08
CA VAL A 18 28.80 13.41 7.51
C VAL A 18 30.16 13.92 8.01
N LEU A 19 31.26 13.43 7.43
CA LEU A 19 32.62 13.81 7.84
C LEU A 19 33.09 15.12 7.25
N SER A 20 32.86 15.32 5.94
CA SER A 20 33.34 16.51 5.21
C SER A 20 32.33 17.64 5.13
N GLY A 21 31.04 17.35 5.39
CA GLY A 21 29.95 18.31 5.21
C GLY A 21 29.61 18.65 3.75
N LEU A 22 30.30 18.04 2.78
CA LEU A 22 30.12 18.34 1.36
C LEU A 22 28.94 17.57 0.74
N PRO A 23 28.26 18.14 -0.27
CA PRO A 23 27.26 17.42 -1.05
C PRO A 23 27.86 16.20 -1.73
N VAL A 24 27.14 15.07 -1.71
CA VAL A 24 27.53 13.82 -2.39
C VAL A 24 26.34 13.23 -3.10
N SER A 25 26.61 12.51 -4.19
CA SER A 25 25.65 11.64 -4.85
C SER A 25 26.11 10.20 -4.71
N VAL A 26 25.18 9.30 -4.40
CA VAL A 26 25.45 7.85 -4.27
C VAL A 26 24.40 7.12 -5.08
N ASP A 27 24.81 6.14 -5.86
CA ASP A 27 23.90 5.26 -6.58
C ASP A 27 23.28 4.26 -5.60
N ILE A 28 21.96 4.29 -5.47
CA ILE A 28 21.18 3.41 -4.61
C ILE A 28 20.58 2.33 -5.49
N SER A 29 20.87 1.07 -5.21
CA SER A 29 20.30 -0.05 -5.96
C SER A 29 18.89 -0.39 -5.48
N SER A 30 18.10 -0.98 -6.39
CA SER A 30 16.77 -1.50 -6.07
C SER A 30 16.82 -2.59 -4.99
N ASP A 31 17.93 -3.34 -4.89
CA ASP A 31 18.10 -4.35 -3.84
C ASP A 31 18.21 -3.72 -2.45
N VAL A 32 19.00 -2.66 -2.32
CA VAL A 32 19.12 -1.92 -1.05
C VAL A 32 17.77 -1.37 -0.59
N VAL A 33 16.98 -0.82 -1.53
CA VAL A 33 15.64 -0.33 -1.23
C VAL A 33 14.73 -1.48 -0.80
N TYR A 34 14.76 -2.61 -1.51
CA TYR A 34 13.97 -3.79 -1.18
C TYR A 34 14.31 -4.31 0.22
N GLN A 35 15.59 -4.46 0.56
CA GLN A 35 16.03 -4.89 1.88
C GLN A 35 15.58 -3.94 3.00
N ALA A 36 15.51 -2.64 2.72
CA ALA A 36 15.08 -1.64 3.69
C ALA A 36 13.57 -1.69 3.99
N ILE A 37 12.73 -2.14 3.04
CA ILE A 37 11.27 -2.13 3.19
C ILE A 37 10.65 -3.50 3.43
N ILE A 38 11.39 -4.60 3.23
CA ILE A 38 10.85 -5.96 3.24
C ILE A 38 10.19 -6.33 4.58
N ASP A 39 10.77 -5.94 5.70
CA ASP A 39 10.22 -6.23 7.03
C ASP A 39 8.87 -5.50 7.25
N SER A 40 8.76 -4.27 6.75
CA SER A 40 7.50 -3.52 6.77
C SER A 40 6.43 -4.18 5.89
N LEU A 41 6.82 -4.69 4.73
CA LEU A 41 5.91 -5.42 3.85
C LEU A 41 5.43 -6.72 4.50
N HIS A 42 6.31 -7.48 5.15
CA HIS A 42 5.92 -8.69 5.88
C HIS A 42 4.97 -8.36 7.04
N SER A 43 5.19 -7.27 7.77
CA SER A 43 4.27 -6.84 8.84
C SER A 43 2.87 -6.53 8.30
N ILE A 44 2.77 -5.92 7.11
CA ILE A 44 1.49 -5.70 6.44
C ILE A 44 0.85 -7.05 6.05
N MET A 45 1.64 -7.98 5.53
CA MET A 45 1.15 -9.32 5.16
C MET A 45 0.60 -10.09 6.35
N ASP A 46 1.29 -10.04 7.48
CA ASP A 46 0.84 -10.70 8.71
C ASP A 46 -0.49 -10.09 9.20
N ALA A 47 -0.63 -8.76 9.13
CA ALA A 47 -1.89 -8.10 9.47
C ALA A 47 -3.03 -8.54 8.53
N ILE A 48 -2.79 -8.66 7.23
CA ILE A 48 -3.77 -9.16 6.26
C ILE A 48 -4.17 -10.60 6.60
N LYS A 49 -3.21 -11.49 6.86
CA LYS A 49 -3.47 -12.89 7.22
C LYS A 49 -4.36 -12.99 8.47
N VAL A 50 -4.06 -12.21 9.51
CA VAL A 50 -4.86 -12.17 10.75
C VAL A 50 -6.30 -11.72 10.49
N ILE A 51 -6.51 -10.76 9.59
CA ILE A 51 -7.86 -10.31 9.22
C ILE A 51 -8.60 -11.41 8.45
N LEU A 52 -7.94 -12.05 7.50
CA LEU A 52 -8.50 -13.15 6.70
C LEU A 52 -8.92 -14.33 7.57
N GLU A 53 -8.11 -14.70 8.57
CA GLU A 53 -8.43 -15.78 9.54
C GLU A 53 -9.70 -15.50 10.34
N ARG A 54 -10.02 -14.23 10.57
CA ARG A 54 -11.23 -13.81 11.32
C ARG A 54 -12.42 -13.53 10.42
N THR A 55 -12.23 -13.62 9.12
CA THR A 55 -13.27 -13.30 8.13
C THR A 55 -14.28 -14.46 8.07
N PRO A 56 -15.60 -14.18 8.16
CA PRO A 56 -16.63 -15.19 8.00
C PRO A 56 -16.52 -15.92 6.66
N PRO A 57 -16.88 -17.23 6.62
CA PRO A 57 -16.75 -18.05 5.41
C PRO A 57 -17.43 -17.48 4.16
N GLU A 58 -18.58 -16.81 4.33
CA GLU A 58 -19.35 -16.20 3.26
C GLU A 58 -18.55 -15.09 2.57
N LEU A 59 -17.93 -14.23 3.38
CA LEU A 59 -17.07 -13.14 2.87
C LEU A 59 -15.74 -13.66 2.34
N ALA A 60 -15.22 -14.75 2.91
CA ALA A 60 -14.02 -15.39 2.39
C ALA A 60 -14.22 -15.92 0.96
N ALA A 61 -15.40 -16.44 0.64
CA ALA A 61 -15.75 -16.88 -0.71
C ALA A 61 -15.74 -15.72 -1.72
N ASP A 62 -16.26 -14.55 -1.31
CA ASP A 62 -16.23 -13.34 -2.15
C ASP A 62 -14.79 -12.85 -2.36
N ILE A 63 -13.96 -12.86 -1.31
CA ILE A 63 -12.55 -12.49 -1.42
C ILE A 63 -11.78 -13.40 -2.39
N ILE A 64 -12.05 -14.71 -2.37
CA ILE A 64 -11.42 -15.65 -3.29
C ILE A 64 -11.84 -15.35 -4.74
N LYS A 65 -13.11 -15.02 -4.96
CA LYS A 65 -13.66 -14.76 -6.28
C LYS A 65 -13.25 -13.41 -6.84
N ASP A 66 -13.41 -12.35 -6.06
CA ASP A 66 -13.27 -10.97 -6.51
C ASP A 66 -11.90 -10.36 -6.19
N GLY A 67 -11.16 -10.99 -5.27
CA GLY A 67 -9.84 -10.53 -4.84
C GLY A 67 -9.88 -9.42 -3.79
N VAL A 68 -8.72 -8.89 -3.48
CA VAL A 68 -8.52 -7.80 -2.51
C VAL A 68 -8.15 -6.53 -3.25
N TYR A 69 -8.77 -5.40 -2.89
CA TYR A 69 -8.51 -4.10 -3.50
C TYR A 69 -7.54 -3.29 -2.66
N PHE A 70 -6.47 -2.83 -3.30
CA PHE A 70 -5.44 -2.00 -2.66
C PHE A 70 -5.56 -0.55 -3.12
N THR A 71 -5.54 0.35 -2.15
CA THR A 71 -5.59 1.80 -2.35
C THR A 71 -4.52 2.48 -1.48
N GLY A 72 -4.34 3.79 -1.66
CA GLY A 72 -3.31 4.55 -0.97
C GLY A 72 -1.99 4.61 -1.72
N GLY A 73 -1.11 5.53 -1.34
CA GLY A 73 0.16 5.76 -2.03
C GLY A 73 1.10 4.55 -2.03
N THR A 74 1.09 3.76 -0.96
CA THR A 74 1.90 2.53 -0.84
C THR A 74 1.54 1.47 -1.88
N ALA A 75 0.29 1.45 -2.37
CA ALA A 75 -0.14 0.54 -3.44
C ALA A 75 0.60 0.76 -4.77
N GLN A 76 1.29 1.88 -4.92
CA GLN A 76 2.08 2.21 -6.12
C GLN A 76 3.50 1.61 -6.11
N ILE A 77 3.89 0.89 -5.05
CA ILE A 77 5.18 0.19 -5.02
C ILE A 77 5.22 -0.84 -6.14
N ASN A 78 6.24 -0.77 -6.97
CA ASN A 78 6.42 -1.69 -8.09
C ASN A 78 6.46 -3.14 -7.62
N ASN A 79 5.71 -4.01 -8.30
CA ASN A 79 5.58 -5.44 -8.00
C ASN A 79 4.93 -5.78 -6.64
N LEU A 80 4.31 -4.82 -5.94
CA LEU A 80 3.59 -5.08 -4.69
C LEU A 80 2.46 -6.10 -4.90
N GLU A 81 1.68 -5.97 -5.98
CA GLU A 81 0.64 -6.91 -6.36
C GLU A 81 1.17 -8.35 -6.40
N LYS A 82 2.31 -8.53 -7.09
CA LYS A 82 2.92 -9.84 -7.22
C LYS A 82 3.42 -10.39 -5.89
N PHE A 83 4.04 -9.53 -5.07
CA PHE A 83 4.51 -9.92 -3.75
C PHE A 83 3.34 -10.43 -2.89
N ILE A 84 2.23 -9.69 -2.85
CA ILE A 84 1.05 -10.08 -2.07
C ILE A 84 0.41 -11.35 -2.61
N LYS A 85 0.30 -11.48 -3.93
CA LYS A 85 -0.25 -12.67 -4.58
C LYS A 85 0.59 -13.92 -4.30
N ASP A 86 1.92 -13.81 -4.35
CA ASP A 86 2.83 -14.92 -4.06
C ASP A 86 2.71 -15.37 -2.59
N GLU A 87 2.43 -14.44 -1.65
CA GLU A 87 2.30 -14.72 -0.21
C GLU A 87 0.91 -15.24 0.22
N THR A 88 -0.15 -14.83 -0.48
CA THR A 88 -1.53 -15.12 -0.06
C THR A 88 -2.32 -16.01 -1.00
N ASN A 89 -1.84 -16.22 -2.23
CA ASN A 89 -2.59 -16.83 -3.33
C ASN A 89 -3.90 -16.10 -3.70
N LEU A 90 -4.12 -14.89 -3.23
CA LEU A 90 -5.31 -14.10 -3.55
C LEU A 90 -5.09 -13.27 -4.82
N ASN A 91 -6.18 -12.97 -5.51
CA ASN A 91 -6.16 -11.96 -6.55
C ASN A 91 -6.03 -10.58 -5.91
N VAL A 92 -5.15 -9.76 -6.46
CA VAL A 92 -4.89 -8.40 -5.99
C VAL A 92 -5.31 -7.43 -7.08
N ASN A 93 -6.09 -6.43 -6.69
CA ASN A 93 -6.54 -5.37 -7.57
C ASN A 93 -6.01 -4.04 -7.04
N ILE A 94 -5.12 -3.38 -7.78
CA ILE A 94 -4.71 -2.01 -7.46
C ILE A 94 -5.67 -1.08 -8.19
N VAL A 95 -6.33 -0.19 -7.43
CA VAL A 95 -7.30 0.76 -8.00
C VAL A 95 -6.59 1.82 -8.85
N GLU A 96 -7.30 2.39 -9.81
CA GLU A 96 -6.80 3.54 -10.56
C GLU A 96 -6.57 4.72 -9.61
N HIS A 97 -5.45 5.40 -9.75
CA HIS A 97 -5.05 6.53 -8.90
C HIS A 97 -5.15 6.23 -7.40
N PRO A 98 -4.44 5.23 -6.90
CA PRO A 98 -4.65 4.71 -5.55
C PRO A 98 -4.41 5.75 -4.45
N ALA A 99 -3.52 6.71 -4.67
CA ALA A 99 -3.27 7.82 -3.73
C ALA A 99 -4.46 8.80 -3.62
N GLU A 100 -5.34 8.84 -4.63
CA GLU A 100 -6.44 9.79 -4.72
C GLU A 100 -7.79 9.17 -4.36
N SER A 101 -7.87 7.88 -4.06
CA SER A 101 -9.12 7.14 -3.89
C SER A 101 -10.04 7.78 -2.84
N VAL A 102 -9.49 8.22 -1.71
CA VAL A 102 -10.26 8.84 -0.64
C VAL A 102 -10.83 10.19 -1.08
N VAL A 103 -10.02 11.06 -1.69
CA VAL A 103 -10.48 12.38 -2.13
C VAL A 103 -11.49 12.27 -3.26
N ARG A 104 -11.33 11.30 -4.17
CA ARG A 104 -12.31 11.01 -5.22
C ARG A 104 -13.63 10.51 -4.65
N GLY A 105 -13.59 9.64 -3.65
CA GLY A 105 -14.77 9.19 -2.92
C GLY A 105 -15.50 10.34 -2.23
N LEU A 106 -14.78 11.21 -1.52
CA LEU A 106 -15.34 12.40 -0.88
C LEU A 106 -15.95 13.36 -1.91
N MET A 107 -15.29 13.56 -3.04
CA MET A 107 -15.82 14.39 -4.13
C MET A 107 -17.13 13.83 -4.68
N GLY A 108 -17.24 12.49 -4.82
CA GLY A 108 -18.48 11.83 -5.19
C GLY A 108 -19.61 12.08 -4.19
N VAL A 109 -19.32 12.02 -2.88
CA VAL A 109 -20.30 12.32 -1.82
C VAL A 109 -20.76 13.77 -1.87
N VAL A 110 -19.84 14.73 -2.03
CA VAL A 110 -20.18 16.16 -2.07
C VAL A 110 -20.95 16.54 -3.33
N SER A 111 -20.61 15.90 -4.46
CA SER A 111 -21.21 16.22 -5.77
C SER A 111 -22.56 15.56 -6.00
N ASN A 112 -22.94 14.56 -5.22
CA ASN A 112 -24.20 13.83 -5.38
C ASN A 112 -25.12 14.04 -4.17
N PRO A 113 -26.28 14.72 -4.36
CA PRO A 113 -27.26 14.96 -3.29
C PRO A 113 -27.78 13.69 -2.61
N GLU A 114 -27.80 12.56 -3.32
CA GLU A 114 -28.23 11.27 -2.75
C GLU A 114 -27.29 10.78 -1.64
N PHE A 115 -26.02 11.11 -1.73
CA PHE A 115 -25.01 10.75 -0.74
C PHE A 115 -24.88 11.77 0.39
N ALA A 116 -25.57 12.89 0.34
CA ALA A 116 -25.58 13.89 1.44
C ALA A 116 -26.01 13.29 2.78
N LYS A 117 -26.76 12.18 2.75
CA LYS A 117 -27.20 11.45 3.95
C LYS A 117 -26.06 10.77 4.72
N VAL A 118 -24.93 10.48 4.08
CA VAL A 118 -23.77 9.88 4.74
C VAL A 118 -22.84 10.92 5.36
N ALA A 119 -23.04 12.20 5.01
CA ALA A 119 -22.31 13.29 5.63
C ALA A 119 -22.94 13.60 7.01
N TYR A 120 -22.12 13.63 8.05
CA TYR A 120 -22.55 14.03 9.39
C TYR A 120 -21.62 15.11 9.93
N THR A 121 -22.18 16.00 10.73
CA THR A 121 -21.39 16.97 11.47
C THR A 121 -20.94 16.30 12.77
N PRO A 122 -19.61 16.18 13.03
CA PRO A 122 -19.14 15.64 14.29
C PRO A 122 -19.67 16.49 15.44
N THR A 123 -20.40 15.88 16.37
CA THR A 123 -20.70 16.51 17.65
C THR A 123 -19.41 16.53 18.47
N GLU A 124 -18.94 17.70 18.88
CA GLU A 124 -17.84 17.81 19.83
C GLU A 124 -18.19 17.01 21.09
N LYS A 125 -17.45 15.91 21.30
CA LYS A 125 -17.43 15.30 22.62
C LYS A 125 -16.54 16.19 23.48
N ASN A 126 -17.14 16.94 24.39
CA ASN A 126 -16.40 17.57 25.46
C ASN A 126 -15.74 16.44 26.26
N PHE A 127 -14.42 16.34 26.18
CA PHE A 127 -13.62 15.52 27.08
C PHE A 127 -13.46 16.34 28.36
N ASP A 128 -14.36 16.13 29.35
CA ASP A 128 -14.16 16.56 30.72
C ASP A 128 -13.15 15.62 31.41
#